data_730cfdf3153be28fce9182437d0eee6f
#
_entry.id   730cfdf3153be28fce9182437d0eee6f
#
_cell.length_a   1.000
_cell.length_b   1.000
_cell.length_c   1.000
_cell.angle_alpha   90.00
_cell.angle_beta   90.00
_cell.angle_gamma   90.00
#
_symmetry.space_group_name_H-M   'P 1'
#
loop_
_entity.id
_entity.type
_entity.pdbx_description
1 polymer ?
#
loop_
_entity_poly.entity_id
_entity_poly.type
_entity_poly.pdbx_seq_one_letter_code
_entity_poly.pdbx_strand_id
1 'polypeptide(L)'
;MEKRKFAFFILLFLFIFISFRAYTCSIFQVTDKADNVRCGRNFDWNKDGGRIWFIPAQAEDHGFLVIEQEGFGYPYEGMNDQGLFIAIAAVPKTNTPFSILKQIRISCEMVSIVLREAGTVEQAIPLFHKYSIIFGTHLGYPLIHYLIVDKEGNSAIVELVNSKVVVTINEKNYQIMTNFYVSAPEITFGGKNPRQRYTILDETLSREKPSQELVWYLLQEVSQTSTIWSNVYDLNKQLVYISYKDESVVAFSLKDQLYTGAHGYYLSNLDAAESIDYLPVTQNLLFRPEAGYGLIGNDGIFHAGFRLLLNSGEDQRYGLDVTYFQNKDDKFVTIGIVLEQVLFGWLNSSIGTIGYLDYGEDNDKLFGITSNLGWEPDNHIPIKPFVTWRNDIIFGKKIENVNSLSIGFDITF
;
A
#
# COMPACT_ATOMS: atom_id res chain seq x y z
N MET A 1 18.31 -12.02 -36.30
CA MET A 1 18.62 -11.94 -34.86
C MET A 1 18.31 -10.55 -34.29
N GLU A 2 18.59 -9.44 -34.98
CA GLU A 2 18.28 -8.08 -34.50
C GLU A 2 16.79 -7.75 -34.32
N LYS A 3 15.90 -8.20 -35.20
CA LYS A 3 14.47 -7.93 -35.11
C LYS A 3 13.80 -8.55 -33.89
N ARG A 4 14.31 -9.68 -33.37
CA ARG A 4 13.80 -10.32 -32.14
C ARG A 4 14.25 -9.59 -30.86
N LYS A 5 15.47 -9.04 -30.86
CA LYS A 5 16.01 -8.21 -29.79
C LYS A 5 15.23 -6.88 -29.68
N PHE A 6 14.89 -6.28 -30.81
CA PHE A 6 14.12 -5.05 -30.87
C PHE A 6 12.67 -5.23 -30.41
N ALA A 7 12.01 -6.35 -30.76
CA ALA A 7 10.67 -6.67 -30.28
C ALA A 7 10.62 -6.91 -28.77
N PHE A 8 11.67 -7.51 -28.20
CA PHE A 8 11.77 -7.72 -26.74
C PHE A 8 11.98 -6.39 -26.00
N PHE A 9 12.79 -5.47 -26.52
CA PHE A 9 12.94 -4.12 -25.96
C PHE A 9 11.64 -3.32 -26.03
N ILE A 10 10.86 -3.46 -27.10
CA ILE A 10 9.55 -2.80 -27.20
C ILE A 10 8.54 -3.39 -26.18
N LEU A 11 8.54 -4.70 -25.95
CA LEU A 11 7.70 -5.33 -24.94
C LEU A 11 8.12 -4.88 -23.52
N LEU A 12 9.41 -4.83 -23.23
CA LEU A 12 9.92 -4.33 -21.95
C LEU A 12 9.61 -2.83 -21.77
N PHE A 13 9.69 -2.03 -22.84
CA PHE A 13 9.36 -0.61 -22.81
C PHE A 13 7.86 -0.33 -22.69
N LEU A 14 7.00 -1.20 -23.24
CA LEU A 14 5.55 -1.12 -23.08
C LEU A 14 5.10 -1.44 -21.64
N PHE A 15 5.84 -2.25 -20.91
CA PHE A 15 5.57 -2.50 -19.48
C PHE A 15 5.92 -1.30 -18.58
N ILE A 16 6.77 -0.38 -19.02
CA ILE A 16 7.19 0.82 -18.26
C ILE A 16 6.16 1.96 -18.41
N PHE A 17 5.32 1.94 -19.45
CA PHE A 17 4.22 2.90 -19.62
C PHE A 17 2.89 2.44 -18.98
N ILE A 18 2.94 1.94 -17.76
CA ILE A 18 1.74 1.94 -16.92
C ILE A 18 1.50 3.41 -16.58
N SER A 19 0.55 4.00 -17.24
CA SER A 19 0.07 5.35 -16.95
C SER A 19 -0.33 5.37 -15.46
N PHE A 20 0.48 5.98 -14.61
CA PHE A 20 0.08 6.30 -13.25
C PHE A 20 -1.11 7.25 -13.36
N ARG A 21 -2.32 6.70 -13.32
CA ARG A 21 -3.51 7.52 -13.11
C ARG A 21 -3.35 8.10 -11.71
N ALA A 22 -3.41 9.42 -11.63
CA ALA A 22 -3.34 10.11 -10.36
C ALA A 22 -4.53 9.67 -9.52
N TYR A 23 -4.28 8.87 -8.51
CA TYR A 23 -5.25 8.50 -7.48
C TYR A 23 -5.51 9.72 -6.62
N THR A 24 -6.77 10.11 -6.47
CA THR A 24 -7.09 11.41 -5.93
C THR A 24 -8.17 11.27 -4.87
N CYS A 25 -7.81 11.40 -3.60
CA CYS A 25 -8.73 11.37 -2.46
C CYS A 25 -9.06 12.79 -1.97
N SER A 26 -10.21 12.95 -1.32
CA SER A 26 -10.56 14.12 -0.53
C SER A 26 -10.87 13.71 0.88
N ILE A 27 -10.24 14.34 1.86
CA ILE A 27 -10.45 14.06 3.28
C ILE A 27 -10.53 15.40 3.98
N PHE A 28 -11.50 15.56 4.88
CA PHE A 28 -11.62 16.77 5.67
C PHE A 28 -12.31 16.51 7.00
N GLN A 29 -12.04 17.35 7.95
CA GLN A 29 -12.65 17.39 9.27
C GLN A 29 -13.40 18.68 9.46
N VAL A 30 -14.50 18.67 10.19
CA VAL A 30 -15.25 19.83 10.65
C VAL A 30 -15.67 19.66 12.10
N THR A 31 -15.61 20.76 12.88
CA THR A 31 -16.15 20.82 14.24
C THR A 31 -17.28 21.84 14.28
N ASP A 32 -18.46 21.46 14.74
CA ASP A 32 -19.60 22.35 14.86
C ASP A 32 -19.57 23.15 16.20
N LYS A 33 -20.52 24.08 16.38
CA LYS A 33 -20.59 24.91 17.60
C LYS A 33 -20.93 24.15 18.86
N ALA A 34 -21.38 22.91 18.75
CA ALA A 34 -21.70 22.01 19.86
C ALA A 34 -20.56 21.00 20.07
N ASP A 35 -19.37 21.29 19.52
CA ASP A 35 -18.17 20.47 19.58
C ASP A 35 -18.34 19.05 19.01
N ASN A 36 -19.34 18.84 18.11
CA ASN A 36 -19.41 17.58 17.37
C ASN A 36 -18.39 17.60 16.23
N VAL A 37 -17.55 16.61 16.22
CA VAL A 37 -16.46 16.44 15.25
C VAL A 37 -16.85 15.39 14.21
N ARG A 38 -16.79 15.78 12.93
CA ARG A 38 -17.08 14.89 11.82
C ARG A 38 -15.96 14.90 10.81
N CYS A 39 -15.64 13.72 10.28
CA CYS A 39 -14.69 13.58 9.19
C CYS A 39 -15.42 13.07 7.95
N GLY A 40 -15.15 13.70 6.79
CA GLY A 40 -15.64 13.26 5.49
C GLY A 40 -14.50 12.74 4.63
N ARG A 41 -14.75 11.69 3.87
CA ARG A 41 -13.78 11.13 2.93
C ARG A 41 -14.41 10.60 1.67
N ASN A 42 -13.81 10.93 0.51
CA ASN A 42 -13.95 10.20 -0.75
C ASN A 42 -12.69 9.37 -1.00
N PHE A 43 -12.86 8.09 -1.29
CA PHE A 43 -11.81 7.21 -1.74
C PHE A 43 -11.91 7.01 -3.25
N ASP A 44 -10.91 7.49 -3.96
CA ASP A 44 -10.85 7.46 -5.41
C ASP A 44 -9.77 6.47 -5.86
N TRP A 45 -10.17 5.45 -6.61
CA TRP A 45 -9.28 4.38 -7.06
C TRP A 45 -9.73 3.84 -8.41
N ASN A 46 -8.89 3.03 -9.05
CA ASN A 46 -9.18 2.43 -10.36
C ASN A 46 -9.63 0.96 -10.30
N LYS A 47 -9.66 0.37 -9.11
CA LYS A 47 -10.12 -1.00 -8.85
C LYS A 47 -11.27 -0.95 -7.87
N ASP A 48 -12.36 -1.60 -8.21
CA ASP A 48 -13.52 -1.75 -7.34
C ASP A 48 -13.22 -2.67 -6.15
N GLY A 49 -14.16 -2.69 -5.21
CA GLY A 49 -14.10 -3.51 -4.01
C GLY A 49 -13.54 -2.78 -2.81
N GLY A 50 -14.07 -3.11 -1.65
CA GLY A 50 -13.63 -2.61 -0.36
C GLY A 50 -14.21 -3.46 0.75
N ARG A 51 -13.55 -3.45 1.91
CA ARG A 51 -14.00 -4.15 3.12
C ARG A 51 -13.90 -3.21 4.30
N ILE A 52 -14.88 -3.27 5.19
CA ILE A 52 -14.77 -2.69 6.53
C ILE A 52 -14.53 -3.81 7.54
N TRP A 53 -13.59 -3.59 8.44
CA TRP A 53 -13.25 -4.51 9.51
C TRP A 53 -13.49 -3.86 10.86
N PHE A 54 -14.02 -4.63 11.82
CA PHE A 54 -14.20 -4.26 13.22
C PHE A 54 -13.31 -5.17 14.06
N ILE A 55 -12.37 -4.59 14.79
CA ILE A 55 -11.31 -5.30 15.51
C ILE A 55 -11.38 -4.89 16.97
N PRO A 56 -11.87 -5.78 17.86
CA PRO A 56 -11.94 -5.52 19.30
C PRO A 56 -10.56 -5.26 19.91
N ALA A 57 -10.56 -4.49 20.98
CA ALA A 57 -9.36 -4.24 21.80
C ALA A 57 -8.72 -5.55 22.28
N GLN A 58 -7.40 -5.57 22.28
CA GLN A 58 -6.61 -6.66 22.86
C GLN A 58 -5.63 -6.08 23.87
N ALA A 59 -5.63 -6.61 25.09
CA ALA A 59 -4.84 -6.13 26.22
C ALA A 59 -5.04 -4.62 26.47
N GLU A 60 -3.99 -3.81 26.31
CA GLU A 60 -4.02 -2.35 26.51
C GLU A 60 -4.30 -1.57 25.23
N ASP A 61 -4.47 -2.26 24.09
CA ASP A 61 -4.77 -1.66 22.79
C ASP A 61 -6.21 -1.15 22.73
N HIS A 62 -6.50 -0.22 21.82
CA HIS A 62 -7.86 0.23 21.52
C HIS A 62 -8.55 -0.69 20.51
N GLY A 63 -9.86 -0.85 20.63
CA GLY A 63 -10.71 -1.42 19.60
C GLY A 63 -10.94 -0.41 18.47
N PHE A 64 -11.02 -0.88 17.23
CA PHE A 64 -11.13 0.03 16.09
C PHE A 64 -11.85 -0.60 14.90
N LEU A 65 -12.30 0.26 13.99
CA LEU A 65 -12.67 -0.12 12.65
C LEU A 65 -11.63 0.40 11.65
N VAL A 66 -11.46 -0.32 10.56
CA VAL A 66 -10.69 0.13 9.40
C VAL A 66 -11.41 -0.20 8.10
N ILE A 67 -11.16 0.62 7.07
CA ILE A 67 -11.61 0.37 5.71
C ILE A 67 -10.39 0.20 4.83
N GLU A 68 -10.41 -0.87 4.04
CA GLU A 68 -9.37 -1.22 3.09
C GLU A 68 -9.95 -1.49 1.71
N GLN A 69 -9.13 -1.44 0.69
CA GLN A 69 -9.49 -1.95 -0.62
C GLN A 69 -9.30 -3.47 -0.63
N GLU A 70 -10.29 -4.18 -1.15
CA GLU A 70 -10.22 -5.63 -1.31
C GLU A 70 -8.97 -6.06 -2.09
N GLY A 71 -8.27 -7.05 -1.58
CA GLY A 71 -7.07 -7.61 -2.17
C GLY A 71 -5.76 -6.88 -1.85
N PHE A 72 -5.78 -5.77 -1.08
CA PHE A 72 -4.55 -5.10 -0.67
C PHE A 72 -4.11 -5.40 0.76
N GLY A 73 -5.08 -5.72 1.63
CA GLY A 73 -4.80 -6.12 3.00
C GLY A 73 -4.23 -5.02 3.92
N TYR A 74 -4.28 -3.77 3.50
CA TYR A 74 -3.84 -2.63 4.29
C TYR A 74 -4.94 -1.58 4.40
N PRO A 75 -5.16 -1.04 5.62
CA PRO A 75 -6.18 -0.03 5.82
C PRO A 75 -5.78 1.33 5.21
N TYR A 76 -6.78 2.03 4.69
CA TYR A 76 -6.63 3.38 4.16
C TYR A 76 -7.22 4.44 5.06
N GLU A 77 -8.07 4.03 6.00
CA GLU A 77 -8.73 4.88 6.99
C GLU A 77 -9.31 4.05 8.13
N GLY A 78 -9.68 4.72 9.21
CA GLY A 78 -10.38 4.10 10.32
C GLY A 78 -10.63 5.03 11.50
N MET A 79 -11.32 4.49 12.49
CA MET A 79 -11.63 5.16 13.75
C MET A 79 -11.55 4.16 14.91
N ASN A 80 -11.01 4.58 16.06
CA ASN A 80 -10.98 3.73 17.25
C ASN A 80 -12.07 4.10 18.27
N ASP A 81 -12.16 3.29 19.32
CA ASP A 81 -13.13 3.43 20.42
C ASP A 81 -12.87 4.65 21.34
N GLN A 82 -11.77 5.38 21.14
CA GLN A 82 -11.52 6.67 21.78
C GLN A 82 -12.05 7.84 20.92
N GLY A 83 -12.52 7.57 19.69
CA GLY A 83 -12.94 8.58 18.74
C GLY A 83 -11.75 9.24 18.00
N LEU A 84 -10.61 8.56 17.91
CA LEU A 84 -9.51 8.97 17.06
C LEU A 84 -9.72 8.42 15.65
N PHE A 85 -9.70 9.32 14.67
CA PHE A 85 -9.79 9.03 13.25
C PHE A 85 -8.42 9.22 12.58
N ILE A 86 -8.11 8.39 11.62
CA ILE A 86 -6.97 8.56 10.71
C ILE A 86 -7.35 8.13 9.31
N ALA A 87 -6.89 8.89 8.31
CA ALA A 87 -7.03 8.52 6.90
C ALA A 87 -5.80 8.95 6.09
N ILE A 88 -5.57 8.26 4.97
CA ILE A 88 -4.43 8.50 4.10
C ILE A 88 -4.88 9.01 2.73
N ALA A 89 -4.03 9.83 2.11
CA ALA A 89 -4.14 10.19 0.70
C ALA A 89 -2.79 10.07 0.00
N ALA A 90 -2.82 9.72 -1.29
CA ALA A 90 -1.63 9.62 -2.11
C ALA A 90 -1.01 11.01 -2.37
N VAL A 91 0.32 11.08 -2.32
CA VAL A 91 1.10 12.29 -2.62
C VAL A 91 2.27 11.97 -3.55
N PRO A 92 2.83 12.98 -4.24
CA PRO A 92 3.99 12.78 -5.11
C PRO A 92 5.19 12.19 -4.38
N LYS A 93 6.07 11.53 -5.12
CA LYS A 93 7.30 10.97 -4.56
C LYS A 93 8.25 12.11 -4.13
N THR A 94 8.82 11.95 -2.95
CA THR A 94 9.91 12.75 -2.39
C THR A 94 10.78 11.86 -1.51
N ASN A 95 11.87 12.38 -0.99
CA ASN A 95 12.69 11.64 -0.02
C ASN A 95 11.96 11.56 1.32
N THR A 96 11.79 10.34 1.83
CA THR A 96 11.24 10.08 3.17
C THR A 96 12.35 10.04 4.22
N PRO A 97 12.06 10.35 5.49
CA PRO A 97 13.03 10.18 6.56
C PRO A 97 13.31 8.69 6.78
N PHE A 98 14.59 8.32 6.80
CA PHE A 98 14.99 6.93 6.99
C PHE A 98 16.13 6.81 8.01
N SER A 99 16.05 5.80 8.89
CA SER A 99 17.11 5.44 9.84
C SER A 99 17.10 3.92 10.05
N ILE A 100 18.24 3.29 9.85
CA ILE A 100 18.42 1.85 10.12
C ILE A 100 18.35 1.50 11.62
N LEU A 101 18.43 2.53 12.49
CA LEU A 101 18.32 2.35 13.95
C LEU A 101 16.87 2.30 14.44
N LYS A 102 15.91 2.58 13.56
CA LYS A 102 14.47 2.52 13.85
C LYS A 102 13.86 1.30 13.21
N GLN A 103 12.82 0.75 13.83
CA GLN A 103 12.03 -0.31 13.21
C GLN A 103 11.37 0.21 11.94
N ILE A 104 11.49 -0.53 10.86
CA ILE A 104 10.91 -0.19 9.55
C ILE A 104 9.43 -0.57 9.55
N ARG A 105 8.59 0.33 9.04
CA ARG A 105 7.16 0.12 8.80
C ARG A 105 6.77 0.55 7.40
N ILE A 106 5.83 -0.15 6.78
CA ILE A 106 5.16 0.32 5.56
C ILE A 106 4.18 1.42 5.95
N SER A 107 4.10 2.47 5.15
CA SER A 107 3.33 3.66 5.53
C SER A 107 1.85 3.40 5.81
N CYS A 108 1.19 2.47 5.12
CA CYS A 108 -0.21 2.14 5.41
C CYS A 108 -0.40 1.34 6.71
N GLU A 109 0.62 0.64 7.24
CA GLU A 109 0.55 0.00 8.57
C GLU A 109 0.36 1.02 9.68
N MET A 110 0.82 2.26 9.46
CA MET A 110 0.67 3.33 10.44
C MET A 110 -0.78 3.63 10.78
N VAL A 111 -1.74 3.37 9.89
CA VAL A 111 -3.17 3.52 10.19
C VAL A 111 -3.57 2.60 11.34
N SER A 112 -3.28 1.30 11.26
CA SER A 112 -3.57 0.34 12.33
C SER A 112 -2.77 0.61 13.61
N ILE A 113 -1.50 1.00 13.49
CA ILE A 113 -0.65 1.31 14.64
C ILE A 113 -1.21 2.51 15.42
N VAL A 114 -1.57 3.59 14.72
CA VAL A 114 -2.13 4.79 15.35
C VAL A 114 -3.47 4.49 16.02
N LEU A 115 -4.38 3.77 15.35
CA LEU A 115 -5.67 3.43 15.91
C LEU A 115 -5.58 2.53 17.15
N ARG A 116 -4.57 1.67 17.19
CA ARG A 116 -4.33 0.75 18.30
C ARG A 116 -3.68 1.43 19.51
N GLU A 117 -2.64 2.26 19.28
CA GLU A 117 -1.75 2.75 20.32
C GLU A 117 -2.10 4.18 20.80
N ALA A 118 -2.97 4.93 20.12
CA ALA A 118 -3.27 6.32 20.42
C ALA A 118 -4.78 6.59 20.56
N GLY A 119 -5.17 7.37 21.55
CA GLY A 119 -6.54 7.85 21.74
C GLY A 119 -6.74 9.32 21.34
N THR A 120 -5.65 10.08 21.13
CA THR A 120 -5.67 11.50 20.77
C THR A 120 -4.62 11.84 19.71
N VAL A 121 -4.79 13.00 19.06
CA VAL A 121 -3.81 13.52 18.09
C VAL A 121 -2.43 13.70 18.73
N GLU A 122 -2.37 14.18 19.96
CA GLU A 122 -1.12 14.37 20.72
C GLU A 122 -0.38 13.04 20.93
N GLN A 123 -1.09 11.96 21.23
CA GLN A 123 -0.51 10.61 21.36
C GLN A 123 -0.10 9.99 20.02
N ALA A 124 -0.80 10.31 18.94
CA ALA A 124 -0.54 9.75 17.62
C ALA A 124 0.75 10.31 16.96
N ILE A 125 1.01 11.60 17.09
CA ILE A 125 2.15 12.27 16.44
C ILE A 125 3.50 11.62 16.75
N PRO A 126 3.85 11.28 18.02
CA PRO A 126 5.11 10.62 18.34
C PRO A 126 5.36 9.30 17.64
N LEU A 127 4.31 8.57 17.28
CA LEU A 127 4.43 7.28 16.57
C LEU A 127 5.10 7.42 15.21
N PHE A 128 4.87 8.54 14.50
CA PHE A 128 5.51 8.82 13.21
C PHE A 128 7.02 9.14 13.36
N HIS A 129 7.47 9.52 14.52
CA HIS A 129 8.89 9.72 14.83
C HIS A 129 9.56 8.45 15.36
N LYS A 130 8.79 7.48 15.88
CA LYS A 130 9.27 6.21 16.43
C LYS A 130 9.82 5.28 15.35
N TYR A 131 9.20 5.26 14.16
CA TYR A 131 9.48 4.33 13.08
C TYR A 131 10.23 4.96 11.90
N SER A 132 10.90 4.12 11.10
CA SER A 132 11.31 4.45 9.74
C SER A 132 10.21 4.02 8.79
N ILE A 133 9.45 4.99 8.28
CA ILE A 133 8.27 4.74 7.46
C ILE A 133 8.68 4.81 5.99
N ILE A 134 8.43 3.73 5.25
CA ILE A 134 8.82 3.58 3.86
C ILE A 134 7.62 3.22 2.98
N PHE A 135 7.73 3.53 1.68
CA PHE A 135 6.74 3.29 0.64
C PHE A 135 5.41 4.05 0.84
N GLY A 136 4.50 3.89 -0.08
CA GLY A 136 3.12 4.32 -0.01
C GLY A 136 2.21 3.21 0.52
N THR A 137 1.20 2.84 -0.23
CA THR A 137 0.34 1.70 0.07
C THR A 137 1.09 0.38 -0.12
N HIS A 138 1.98 0.31 -1.11
CA HIS A 138 2.92 -0.80 -1.35
C HIS A 138 4.04 -0.35 -2.29
N LEU A 139 5.04 -1.24 -2.49
CA LEU A 139 6.20 -0.96 -3.31
C LEU A 139 5.81 -0.52 -4.73
N GLY A 140 6.34 0.62 -5.17
CA GLY A 140 6.06 1.18 -6.50
C GLY A 140 4.88 2.15 -6.57
N TYR A 141 4.02 2.22 -5.55
CA TYR A 141 2.90 3.17 -5.47
C TYR A 141 3.35 4.55 -4.95
N PRO A 142 2.50 5.58 -5.08
CA PRO A 142 2.82 6.90 -4.56
C PRO A 142 3.00 6.86 -3.05
N LEU A 143 3.76 7.81 -2.52
CA LEU A 143 3.82 8.06 -1.08
C LEU A 143 2.44 8.50 -0.58
N ILE A 144 2.25 8.46 0.71
CA ILE A 144 1.01 8.87 1.37
C ILE A 144 1.31 9.88 2.48
N HIS A 145 0.33 10.69 2.80
CA HIS A 145 0.27 11.51 3.99
C HIS A 145 -1.01 11.22 4.78
N TYR A 146 -1.10 11.73 6.01
CA TYR A 146 -2.11 11.33 6.97
C TYR A 146 -2.86 12.54 7.49
N LEU A 147 -4.20 12.45 7.59
CA LEU A 147 -5.01 13.32 8.43
C LEU A 147 -5.42 12.54 9.66
N ILE A 148 -5.13 13.09 10.85
CA ILE A 148 -5.46 12.52 12.15
C ILE A 148 -6.37 13.51 12.86
N VAL A 149 -7.45 13.03 13.46
CA VAL A 149 -8.47 13.86 14.13
C VAL A 149 -8.95 13.15 15.38
N ASP A 150 -9.06 13.84 16.51
CA ASP A 150 -9.69 13.31 17.72
C ASP A 150 -11.10 13.92 17.96
N LYS A 151 -11.85 13.32 18.86
CA LYS A 151 -13.22 13.74 19.17
C LYS A 151 -13.33 15.09 19.87
N GLU A 152 -12.23 15.67 20.33
CA GLU A 152 -12.13 17.01 20.88
C GLU A 152 -11.97 18.08 19.78
N GLY A 153 -11.80 17.66 18.51
CA GLY A 153 -11.64 18.53 17.35
C GLY A 153 -10.21 18.91 17.04
N ASN A 154 -9.22 18.40 17.81
CA ASN A 154 -7.83 18.55 17.44
C ASN A 154 -7.58 17.76 16.15
N SER A 155 -6.80 18.33 15.24
CA SER A 155 -6.42 17.62 14.02
C SER A 155 -5.02 18.01 13.55
N ALA A 156 -4.37 17.07 12.87
CA ALA A 156 -3.03 17.24 12.33
C ALA A 156 -2.88 16.54 10.99
N ILE A 157 -2.18 17.18 10.05
CA ILE A 157 -1.69 16.53 8.84
C ILE A 157 -0.23 16.16 9.08
N VAL A 158 0.09 14.86 8.91
CA VAL A 158 1.45 14.34 9.03
C VAL A 158 1.97 13.96 7.65
N GLU A 159 3.08 14.55 7.26
CA GLU A 159 3.71 14.43 5.95
C GLU A 159 5.15 13.93 6.06
N LEU A 160 5.52 12.98 5.20
CA LEU A 160 6.88 12.47 5.05
C LEU A 160 7.48 13.12 3.81
N VAL A 161 8.10 14.26 3.95
CA VAL A 161 8.54 15.11 2.84
C VAL A 161 9.94 15.67 3.07
N ASN A 162 10.74 15.70 2.00
CA ASN A 162 12.11 16.26 2.04
C ASN A 162 12.96 15.68 3.19
N SER A 163 12.88 14.35 3.40
CA SER A 163 13.59 13.61 4.46
C SER A 163 13.20 14.01 5.90
N LYS A 164 12.00 14.58 6.09
CA LYS A 164 11.50 15.01 7.40
C LYS A 164 10.09 14.49 7.64
N VAL A 165 9.74 14.28 8.90
CA VAL A 165 8.35 14.21 9.36
C VAL A 165 7.91 15.65 9.63
N VAL A 166 6.93 16.13 8.88
CA VAL A 166 6.35 17.46 9.02
C VAL A 166 4.94 17.33 9.54
N VAL A 167 4.60 18.04 10.61
CA VAL A 167 3.28 18.01 11.22
C VAL A 167 2.66 19.39 11.12
N THR A 168 1.50 19.48 10.49
CA THR A 168 0.70 20.70 10.39
C THR A 168 -0.49 20.58 11.32
N ILE A 169 -0.41 21.23 12.48
CA ILE A 169 -1.51 21.30 13.45
C ILE A 169 -2.58 22.26 12.95
N ASN A 170 -3.84 21.88 13.13
CA ASN A 170 -4.98 22.70 12.78
C ASN A 170 -5.24 23.81 13.83
N GLU A 171 -5.56 24.99 13.34
CA GLU A 171 -5.96 26.16 14.15
C GLU A 171 -7.38 26.65 13.85
N LYS A 172 -8.08 25.94 12.94
CA LYS A 172 -9.45 26.27 12.50
C LYS A 172 -10.44 25.22 13.02
N ASN A 173 -11.72 25.46 12.84
CA ASN A 173 -12.77 24.46 13.09
C ASN A 173 -12.93 23.46 11.92
N TYR A 174 -12.00 23.45 10.94
CA TYR A 174 -11.91 22.46 9.88
C TYR A 174 -10.46 22.29 9.43
N GLN A 175 -10.14 21.12 8.90
CA GLN A 175 -8.88 20.82 8.24
C GLN A 175 -9.12 19.99 6.98
N ILE A 176 -8.36 20.26 5.92
CA ILE A 176 -8.56 19.65 4.61
C ILE A 176 -7.26 19.02 4.13
N MET A 177 -7.36 17.82 3.60
CA MET A 177 -6.26 17.07 2.98
C MET A 177 -6.71 16.49 1.63
N THR A 178 -5.95 16.76 0.58
CA THR A 178 -6.11 16.17 -0.74
C THR A 178 -4.76 15.67 -1.25
N ASN A 179 -4.55 15.42 -2.53
CA ASN A 179 -3.36 14.76 -3.05
C ASN A 179 -2.19 15.70 -3.37
N PHE A 180 -1.85 16.59 -2.46
CA PHE A 180 -0.64 17.40 -2.50
C PHE A 180 -0.12 17.69 -1.09
N TYR A 181 1.17 17.91 -0.94
CA TYR A 181 1.75 18.28 0.34
C TYR A 181 1.30 19.67 0.77
N VAL A 182 0.73 19.77 1.96
CA VAL A 182 0.32 21.06 2.55
C VAL A 182 1.56 21.87 2.93
N SER A 183 2.58 21.20 3.47
CA SER A 183 3.86 21.83 3.88
C SER A 183 4.81 22.11 2.71
N ALA A 184 4.62 21.51 1.55
CA ALA A 184 5.47 21.66 0.36
C ALA A 184 4.59 21.67 -0.91
N PRO A 185 3.73 22.68 -1.09
CA PRO A 185 2.73 22.70 -2.14
C PRO A 185 3.30 22.76 -3.56
N GLU A 186 4.56 23.08 -3.75
CA GLU A 186 5.27 23.04 -5.02
C GLU A 186 5.49 21.59 -5.53
N ILE A 187 5.53 20.60 -4.64
CA ILE A 187 5.65 19.19 -4.99
C ILE A 187 4.27 18.64 -5.33
N THR A 188 4.01 18.36 -6.60
CA THR A 188 2.67 17.98 -7.10
C THR A 188 2.78 16.88 -8.16
N PHE A 189 1.71 16.10 -8.33
CA PHE A 189 1.57 15.16 -9.46
C PHE A 189 1.43 15.86 -10.83
N GLY A 190 1.27 17.18 -10.83
CA GLY A 190 0.80 17.92 -11.98
C GLY A 190 -0.74 17.91 -12.08
N GLY A 191 -1.30 18.87 -12.82
CA GLY A 191 -2.76 19.04 -12.94
C GLY A 191 -3.39 19.87 -11.82
N LYS A 192 -4.64 20.29 -12.05
CA LYS A 192 -5.36 21.22 -11.16
C LYS A 192 -6.33 20.55 -10.19
N ASN A 193 -6.70 19.31 -10.42
CA ASN A 193 -7.79 18.64 -9.73
C ASN A 193 -7.63 18.56 -8.18
N PRO A 194 -6.50 18.13 -7.59
CA PRO A 194 -6.38 18.10 -6.13
C PRO A 194 -6.53 19.47 -5.48
N ARG A 195 -5.96 20.51 -6.07
CA ARG A 195 -6.06 21.89 -5.56
C ARG A 195 -7.45 22.48 -5.75
N GLN A 196 -8.10 22.17 -6.88
CA GLN A 196 -9.47 22.62 -7.13
C GLN A 196 -10.42 22.04 -6.07
N ARG A 197 -10.32 20.76 -5.76
CA ARG A 197 -11.12 20.13 -4.69
C ARG A 197 -10.82 20.74 -3.32
N TYR A 198 -9.55 20.98 -3.00
CA TYR A 198 -9.15 21.69 -1.79
C TYR A 198 -9.80 23.08 -1.72
N THR A 199 -9.76 23.86 -2.80
CA THR A 199 -10.35 25.21 -2.87
C THR A 199 -11.87 25.17 -2.66
N ILE A 200 -12.59 24.24 -3.30
CA ILE A 200 -14.03 24.07 -3.10
C ILE A 200 -14.35 23.81 -1.62
N LEU A 201 -13.61 22.89 -0.99
CA LEU A 201 -13.79 22.59 0.42
C LEU A 201 -13.47 23.78 1.31
N ASP A 202 -12.34 24.48 1.11
CA ASP A 202 -11.91 25.62 1.94
C ASP A 202 -12.86 26.81 1.81
N GLU A 203 -13.29 27.16 0.60
CA GLU A 203 -14.24 28.25 0.37
C GLU A 203 -15.60 27.97 1.02
N THR A 204 -16.09 26.74 0.96
CA THR A 204 -17.38 26.39 1.56
C THR A 204 -17.28 26.29 3.07
N LEU A 205 -16.30 25.55 3.61
CA LEU A 205 -16.12 25.36 5.05
C LEU A 205 -15.79 26.65 5.81
N SER A 206 -15.20 27.64 5.14
CA SER A 206 -14.93 28.95 5.74
C SER A 206 -16.19 29.79 5.93
N ARG A 207 -17.30 29.49 5.23
CA ARG A 207 -18.52 30.32 5.20
C ARG A 207 -19.73 29.62 5.83
N GLU A 208 -19.84 28.31 5.60
CA GLU A 208 -21.01 27.54 6.00
C GLU A 208 -20.88 27.00 7.43
N LYS A 209 -22.01 26.75 8.08
CA LYS A 209 -22.03 26.12 9.40
C LYS A 209 -21.83 24.62 9.25
N PRO A 210 -20.88 24.03 9.99
CA PRO A 210 -20.67 22.58 9.96
C PRO A 210 -21.93 21.82 10.37
N SER A 211 -22.31 20.83 9.57
CA SER A 211 -23.37 19.85 9.86
C SER A 211 -23.07 18.55 9.11
N GLN A 212 -23.78 17.46 9.44
CA GLN A 212 -23.62 16.20 8.74
C GLN A 212 -24.08 16.31 7.27
N GLU A 213 -25.15 17.08 7.02
CA GLU A 213 -25.68 17.34 5.67
C GLU A 213 -24.65 18.09 4.84
N LEU A 214 -23.96 19.09 5.42
CA LEU A 214 -22.90 19.81 4.74
C LEU A 214 -21.73 18.88 4.38
N VAL A 215 -21.36 17.95 5.27
CA VAL A 215 -20.27 16.98 4.98
C VAL A 215 -20.64 16.11 3.78
N TRP A 216 -21.87 15.57 3.72
CA TRP A 216 -22.34 14.79 2.56
C TRP A 216 -22.41 15.61 1.29
N TYR A 217 -22.93 16.84 1.36
CA TYR A 217 -22.97 17.76 0.23
C TYR A 217 -21.56 18.01 -0.33
N LEU A 218 -20.59 18.27 0.53
CA LEU A 218 -19.20 18.50 0.12
C LEU A 218 -18.54 17.25 -0.47
N LEU A 219 -18.83 16.06 0.05
CA LEU A 219 -18.35 14.81 -0.53
C LEU A 219 -18.88 14.62 -1.96
N GLN A 220 -20.14 14.99 -2.22
CA GLN A 220 -20.71 14.96 -3.58
C GLN A 220 -20.05 16.00 -4.50
N GLU A 221 -19.86 17.25 -4.04
CA GLU A 221 -19.24 18.33 -4.84
C GLU A 221 -17.80 18.02 -5.26
N VAL A 222 -17.04 17.27 -4.45
CA VAL A 222 -15.65 16.89 -4.75
C VAL A 222 -15.50 15.44 -5.18
N SER A 223 -16.62 14.74 -5.42
CA SER A 223 -16.64 13.37 -5.95
C SER A 223 -16.07 13.31 -7.36
N GLN A 224 -15.56 12.17 -7.74
CA GLN A 224 -14.99 11.90 -9.04
C GLN A 224 -15.57 10.62 -9.64
N THR A 225 -15.41 10.42 -10.93
CA THR A 225 -15.82 9.18 -11.61
C THR A 225 -15.10 7.93 -11.10
N SER A 226 -13.99 8.13 -10.37
CA SER A 226 -13.20 7.08 -9.72
C SER A 226 -13.50 6.93 -8.23
N THR A 227 -14.48 7.67 -7.69
CA THR A 227 -14.89 7.53 -6.28
C THR A 227 -15.59 6.17 -6.09
N ILE A 228 -15.01 5.34 -5.22
CA ILE A 228 -15.53 3.99 -4.92
C ILE A 228 -16.40 4.02 -3.69
N TRP A 229 -15.97 4.75 -2.65
CA TRP A 229 -16.81 4.97 -1.47
C TRP A 229 -16.66 6.38 -0.91
N SER A 230 -17.72 6.82 -0.25
CA SER A 230 -17.78 8.07 0.51
C SER A 230 -18.18 7.77 1.93
N ASN A 231 -17.44 8.29 2.90
CA ASN A 231 -17.68 8.03 4.31
C ASN A 231 -17.83 9.32 5.11
N VAL A 232 -18.71 9.25 6.11
CA VAL A 232 -18.81 10.27 7.16
C VAL A 232 -18.63 9.57 8.52
N TYR A 233 -17.66 10.04 9.29
CA TYR A 233 -17.42 9.60 10.67
C TYR A 233 -17.92 10.66 11.64
N ASP A 234 -18.75 10.28 12.60
CA ASP A 234 -19.13 11.09 13.78
C ASP A 234 -18.29 10.58 14.96
N LEU A 235 -17.23 11.31 15.30
CA LEU A 235 -16.21 10.84 16.24
C LEU A 235 -16.75 10.79 17.68
N ASN A 236 -17.64 11.73 18.04
CA ASN A 236 -18.23 11.80 19.37
C ASN A 236 -19.23 10.67 19.62
N LYS A 237 -19.99 10.27 18.59
CA LYS A 237 -20.95 9.18 18.66
C LYS A 237 -20.35 7.83 18.29
N GLN A 238 -19.13 7.81 17.75
CA GLN A 238 -18.47 6.60 17.24
C GLN A 238 -19.33 5.89 16.16
N LEU A 239 -19.87 6.68 15.24
CA LEU A 239 -20.66 6.20 14.10
C LEU A 239 -19.87 6.40 12.81
N VAL A 240 -19.96 5.43 11.92
CA VAL A 240 -19.50 5.57 10.53
C VAL A 240 -20.69 5.35 9.59
N TYR A 241 -20.82 6.25 8.63
CA TYR A 241 -21.81 6.20 7.56
C TYR A 241 -21.05 5.97 6.27
N ILE A 242 -21.44 4.97 5.50
CA ILE A 242 -20.72 4.53 4.29
C ILE A 242 -21.68 4.51 3.11
N SER A 243 -21.30 5.13 2.01
CA SER A 243 -21.93 4.98 0.69
C SER A 243 -20.91 4.38 -0.27
N TYR A 244 -21.23 3.25 -0.86
CA TYR A 244 -20.43 2.57 -1.87
C TYR A 244 -20.99 2.90 -3.25
N LYS A 245 -20.19 3.48 -4.16
CA LYS A 245 -20.59 3.86 -5.53
C LYS A 245 -21.90 4.67 -5.60
N ASP A 246 -22.06 5.64 -4.69
CA ASP A 246 -23.27 6.48 -4.59
C ASP A 246 -24.57 5.70 -4.34
N GLU A 247 -24.47 4.46 -3.82
CA GLU A 247 -25.61 3.66 -3.37
C GLU A 247 -26.13 4.14 -2.00
N SER A 248 -27.06 3.39 -1.41
CA SER A 248 -27.65 3.67 -0.10
C SER A 248 -26.55 3.85 0.98
N VAL A 249 -26.80 4.79 1.90
CA VAL A 249 -25.92 5.01 3.05
C VAL A 249 -26.23 4.01 4.13
N VAL A 250 -25.24 3.20 4.51
CA VAL A 250 -25.32 2.27 5.66
C VAL A 250 -24.55 2.84 6.83
N ALA A 251 -25.11 2.74 8.04
CA ALA A 251 -24.51 3.24 9.25
C ALA A 251 -24.12 2.09 10.21
N PHE A 252 -22.92 2.18 10.79
CA PHE A 252 -22.44 1.27 11.81
C PHE A 252 -22.08 2.04 13.08
N SER A 253 -22.50 1.48 14.23
CA SER A 253 -22.02 1.90 15.55
C SER A 253 -20.76 1.10 15.88
N LEU A 254 -19.62 1.77 16.05
CA LEU A 254 -18.35 1.10 16.37
C LEU A 254 -18.50 0.28 17.66
N LYS A 255 -19.10 0.85 18.68
CA LYS A 255 -19.33 0.18 19.96
C LYS A 255 -20.08 -1.14 19.81
N ASP A 256 -21.17 -1.13 19.02
CA ASP A 256 -22.01 -2.32 18.86
C ASP A 256 -21.29 -3.39 18.05
N GLN A 257 -20.54 -2.99 17.02
CA GLN A 257 -19.77 -3.90 16.18
C GLN A 257 -18.60 -4.55 16.94
N LEU A 258 -17.86 -3.80 17.74
CA LEU A 258 -16.75 -4.34 18.54
C LEU A 258 -17.22 -5.38 19.57
N TYR A 259 -18.48 -5.30 20.01
CA TYR A 259 -19.04 -6.26 20.97
C TYR A 259 -19.24 -7.66 20.36
N THR A 260 -19.40 -7.77 19.05
CA THR A 260 -19.64 -9.04 18.35
C THR A 260 -18.37 -9.83 18.03
N GLY A 261 -17.19 -9.30 18.32
CA GLY A 261 -15.90 -9.91 17.98
C GLY A 261 -15.28 -9.35 16.70
N ALA A 262 -14.16 -9.92 16.29
CA ALA A 262 -13.47 -9.50 15.08
C ALA A 262 -14.18 -10.01 13.82
N HIS A 263 -14.73 -9.10 13.02
CA HIS A 263 -15.48 -9.41 11.80
C HIS A 263 -15.48 -8.22 10.84
N GLY A 264 -16.06 -8.39 9.66
CA GLY A 264 -16.17 -7.32 8.67
C GLY A 264 -17.30 -7.52 7.68
N TYR A 265 -17.36 -6.61 6.69
CA TYR A 265 -18.35 -6.64 5.61
C TYR A 265 -17.69 -6.19 4.30
N TYR A 266 -18.11 -6.77 3.18
CA TYR A 266 -17.82 -6.22 1.87
C TYR A 266 -18.62 -4.93 1.64
N LEU A 267 -17.97 -3.86 1.18
CA LEU A 267 -18.66 -2.59 0.92
C LEU A 267 -19.69 -2.70 -0.22
N SER A 268 -19.49 -3.63 -1.14
CA SER A 268 -20.43 -3.91 -2.22
C SER A 268 -21.69 -4.67 -1.77
N ASN A 269 -21.80 -5.09 -0.51
CA ASN A 269 -22.91 -5.89 0.00
C ASN A 269 -23.35 -5.48 1.42
N LEU A 270 -23.23 -4.20 1.74
CA LEU A 270 -23.55 -3.69 3.08
C LEU A 270 -25.02 -3.87 3.45
N ASP A 271 -25.95 -3.77 2.48
CA ASP A 271 -27.39 -3.92 2.72
C ASP A 271 -27.78 -5.34 3.12
N ALA A 272 -27.03 -6.36 2.69
CA ALA A 272 -27.31 -7.76 3.05
C ALA A 272 -26.92 -8.11 4.48
N ALA A 273 -26.12 -7.26 5.15
CA ALA A 273 -25.62 -7.44 6.51
C ALA A 273 -24.96 -8.80 6.78
N GLU A 274 -24.43 -9.45 5.74
CA GLU A 274 -23.67 -10.69 5.87
C GLU A 274 -22.24 -10.38 6.30
N SER A 275 -21.91 -10.72 7.56
CA SER A 275 -20.57 -10.55 8.09
C SER A 275 -19.61 -11.61 7.56
N ILE A 276 -18.38 -11.23 7.40
CA ILE A 276 -17.25 -12.09 7.06
C ILE A 276 -16.29 -12.18 8.25
N ASP A 277 -15.68 -13.35 8.45
CA ASP A 277 -14.68 -13.53 9.49
C ASP A 277 -13.46 -12.65 9.21
N TYR A 278 -12.99 -11.96 10.25
CA TYR A 278 -11.74 -11.20 10.15
C TYR A 278 -10.56 -12.14 9.96
N LEU A 279 -9.96 -12.04 8.81
CA LEU A 279 -8.67 -12.66 8.55
C LEU A 279 -7.60 -11.57 8.70
N PRO A 280 -6.83 -11.58 9.80
CA PRO A 280 -5.71 -10.65 9.91
C PRO A 280 -4.83 -10.83 8.69
N VAL A 281 -4.40 -9.70 8.09
CA VAL A 281 -3.34 -9.75 7.09
C VAL A 281 -2.10 -10.25 7.82
N THR A 282 -1.95 -11.56 7.86
CA THR A 282 -0.67 -12.13 8.18
C THR A 282 0.23 -11.74 7.03
N GLN A 283 1.29 -11.01 7.32
CA GLN A 283 2.42 -10.89 6.39
C GLN A 283 2.95 -12.31 6.22
N ASN A 284 2.34 -13.06 5.31
CA ASN A 284 2.76 -14.43 5.06
C ASN A 284 4.13 -14.35 4.41
N LEU A 285 5.13 -14.77 5.17
CA LEU A 285 6.46 -14.99 4.65
C LEU A 285 6.38 -16.24 3.76
N LEU A 286 6.64 -16.06 2.49
CA LEU A 286 6.74 -17.16 1.54
C LEU A 286 8.22 -17.48 1.33
N PHE A 287 8.58 -18.71 1.61
CA PHE A 287 9.90 -19.27 1.32
C PHE A 287 9.80 -20.14 0.06
N ARG A 288 10.56 -19.78 -0.95
CA ARG A 288 10.58 -20.46 -2.26
C ARG A 288 11.97 -20.99 -2.55
N PRO A 289 12.30 -22.23 -2.12
CA PRO A 289 13.48 -22.92 -2.59
C PRO A 289 13.31 -23.36 -4.05
N GLU A 290 14.34 -23.14 -4.85
CA GLU A 290 14.30 -23.46 -6.28
C GLU A 290 15.64 -24.05 -6.75
N ALA A 291 15.57 -24.90 -7.76
CA ALA A 291 16.72 -25.37 -8.50
C ALA A 291 16.39 -25.48 -9.99
N GLY A 292 17.39 -25.27 -10.83
CA GLY A 292 17.18 -25.25 -12.26
C GLY A 292 18.44 -25.40 -13.08
N TYR A 293 18.22 -25.37 -14.38
CA TYR A 293 19.27 -25.46 -15.37
C TYR A 293 19.03 -24.43 -16.47
N GLY A 294 20.10 -23.86 -16.98
CA GLY A 294 20.00 -22.82 -18.00
C GLY A 294 21.23 -22.70 -18.85
N LEU A 295 21.31 -21.57 -19.53
CA LEU A 295 22.43 -21.23 -20.41
C LEU A 295 22.97 -19.84 -20.06
N ILE A 296 24.28 -19.70 -20.03
CA ILE A 296 25.01 -18.44 -20.09
C ILE A 296 25.80 -18.42 -21.39
N GLY A 297 25.43 -17.54 -22.30
CA GLY A 297 25.93 -17.65 -23.67
C GLY A 297 25.53 -18.98 -24.34
N ASN A 298 26.49 -19.86 -24.59
CA ASN A 298 26.27 -21.19 -25.13
C ASN A 298 26.56 -22.33 -24.09
N ASP A 299 26.98 -21.96 -22.89
CA ASP A 299 27.40 -22.92 -21.89
C ASP A 299 26.26 -23.23 -20.91
N GLY A 300 26.09 -24.50 -20.59
CA GLY A 300 25.11 -24.95 -19.62
C GLY A 300 25.50 -24.54 -18.22
N ILE A 301 24.53 -24.07 -17.44
CA ILE A 301 24.73 -23.66 -16.06
C ILE A 301 23.61 -24.23 -15.16
N PHE A 302 24.02 -24.86 -14.07
CA PHE A 302 23.11 -25.27 -13.00
C PHE A 302 22.98 -24.16 -11.99
N HIS A 303 21.79 -24.02 -11.39
CA HIS A 303 21.61 -23.12 -10.26
C HIS A 303 20.68 -23.72 -9.19
N ALA A 304 20.88 -23.28 -7.96
CA ALA A 304 20.00 -23.54 -6.84
C ALA A 304 19.97 -22.34 -5.91
N GLY A 305 18.81 -22.02 -5.38
CA GLY A 305 18.65 -20.84 -4.54
C GLY A 305 17.34 -20.84 -3.78
N PHE A 306 17.02 -19.68 -3.25
CA PHE A 306 15.74 -19.43 -2.61
C PHE A 306 15.32 -17.97 -2.72
N ARG A 307 14.01 -17.76 -2.61
CA ARG A 307 13.42 -16.44 -2.38
C ARG A 307 12.73 -16.40 -1.03
N LEU A 308 12.88 -15.28 -0.36
CA LEU A 308 12.07 -14.93 0.81
C LEU A 308 11.16 -13.78 0.37
N LEU A 309 9.87 -14.04 0.23
CA LEU A 309 8.90 -13.09 -0.28
C LEU A 309 7.88 -12.74 0.81
N LEU A 310 7.60 -11.46 0.97
CA LEU A 310 6.54 -10.94 1.82
C LEU A 310 5.36 -10.57 0.93
N ASN A 311 4.17 -11.06 1.26
CA ASN A 311 2.94 -10.63 0.60
C ASN A 311 2.65 -9.16 0.92
N SER A 312 2.35 -8.39 -0.11
CA SER A 312 1.93 -6.99 0.00
C SER A 312 0.51 -6.83 -0.56
N GLY A 313 -0.38 -7.74 -0.17
CA GLY A 313 -1.72 -7.90 -0.73
C GLY A 313 -1.90 -9.29 -1.36
N GLU A 314 -3.03 -9.51 -2.02
CA GLU A 314 -3.34 -10.81 -2.64
C GLU A 314 -2.44 -11.12 -3.84
N ASP A 315 -2.06 -10.08 -4.60
CA ASP A 315 -1.43 -10.23 -5.91
C ASP A 315 0.01 -9.73 -5.98
N GLN A 316 0.58 -9.16 -4.89
CA GLN A 316 1.93 -8.62 -4.90
C GLN A 316 2.81 -9.22 -3.81
N ARG A 317 4.05 -9.49 -4.19
CA ARG A 317 5.08 -9.99 -3.28
C ARG A 317 6.38 -9.23 -3.52
N TYR A 318 7.15 -8.99 -2.48
CA TYR A 318 8.49 -8.42 -2.59
C TYR A 318 9.43 -9.12 -1.62
N GLY A 319 10.68 -9.19 -1.97
CA GLY A 319 11.62 -9.84 -1.08
C GLY A 319 13.02 -10.02 -1.64
N LEU A 320 13.71 -10.96 -1.01
CA LEU A 320 15.11 -11.29 -1.28
C LEU A 320 15.18 -12.49 -2.23
N ASP A 321 16.08 -12.40 -3.23
CA ASP A 321 16.51 -13.51 -4.09
C ASP A 321 17.96 -13.83 -3.80
N VAL A 322 18.27 -15.07 -3.50
CA VAL A 322 19.65 -15.58 -3.32
C VAL A 322 19.80 -16.84 -4.15
N THR A 323 20.69 -16.82 -5.12
CA THR A 323 20.88 -17.96 -6.04
C THR A 323 22.36 -18.24 -6.28
N TYR A 324 22.74 -19.48 -6.11
CA TYR A 324 24.06 -20.01 -6.47
C TYR A 324 24.01 -20.60 -7.87
N PHE A 325 25.00 -20.24 -8.69
CA PHE A 325 25.19 -20.75 -10.03
C PHE A 325 26.51 -21.50 -10.16
N GLN A 326 26.52 -22.55 -10.98
CA GLN A 326 27.71 -23.36 -11.25
C GLN A 326 27.66 -23.96 -12.65
N ASN A 327 28.74 -23.79 -13.39
CA ASN A 327 29.07 -24.56 -14.58
C ASN A 327 30.45 -25.23 -14.43
N LYS A 328 31.10 -25.63 -15.54
CA LYS A 328 32.42 -26.27 -15.46
C LYS A 328 33.53 -25.31 -15.08
N ASP A 329 33.41 -24.05 -15.49
CA ASP A 329 34.47 -23.03 -15.46
C ASP A 329 34.19 -21.95 -14.40
N ASP A 330 32.93 -21.67 -14.12
CA ASP A 330 32.47 -20.60 -13.22
C ASP A 330 31.56 -21.08 -12.11
N LYS A 331 31.67 -20.42 -10.96
CA LYS A 331 30.72 -20.50 -9.85
C LYS A 331 30.55 -19.13 -9.23
N PHE A 332 29.33 -18.73 -8.97
CA PHE A 332 29.02 -17.43 -8.40
C PHE A 332 27.69 -17.42 -7.62
N VAL A 333 27.49 -16.42 -6.82
CA VAL A 333 26.25 -16.19 -6.07
C VAL A 333 25.62 -14.88 -6.54
N THR A 334 24.30 -14.88 -6.68
CA THR A 334 23.53 -13.64 -6.84
C THR A 334 22.73 -13.34 -5.59
N ILE A 335 22.69 -12.06 -5.22
CA ILE A 335 21.84 -11.55 -4.13
C ILE A 335 21.11 -10.33 -4.65
N GLY A 336 19.79 -10.31 -4.48
CA GLY A 336 18.98 -9.21 -5.00
C GLY A 336 17.65 -9.01 -4.31
N ILE A 337 16.98 -7.95 -4.71
CA ILE A 337 15.63 -7.62 -4.29
C ILE A 337 14.73 -7.78 -5.51
N VAL A 338 13.62 -8.50 -5.32
CA VAL A 338 12.63 -8.78 -6.36
C VAL A 338 11.25 -8.26 -5.96
N LEU A 339 10.51 -7.78 -6.95
CA LEU A 339 9.09 -7.48 -6.89
C LEU A 339 8.37 -8.49 -7.79
N GLU A 340 7.39 -9.18 -7.26
CA GLU A 340 6.59 -10.17 -7.96
C GLU A 340 5.12 -9.74 -7.97
N GLN A 341 4.47 -9.89 -9.13
CA GLN A 341 3.05 -9.69 -9.33
C GLN A 341 2.42 -11.02 -9.73
N VAL A 342 1.38 -11.44 -9.01
CA VAL A 342 0.53 -12.58 -9.38
C VAL A 342 -0.52 -12.08 -10.37
N LEU A 343 -0.62 -12.76 -11.51
CA LEU A 343 -1.56 -12.46 -12.58
C LEU A 343 -2.50 -13.66 -12.72
N PHE A 344 -3.81 -13.40 -12.81
CA PHE A 344 -4.83 -14.44 -13.02
C PHE A 344 -4.84 -15.56 -11.96
N GLY A 345 -4.24 -15.35 -10.78
CA GLY A 345 -4.19 -16.33 -9.68
C GLY A 345 -3.21 -17.50 -9.89
N TRP A 346 -2.65 -17.70 -11.08
CA TRP A 346 -1.78 -18.83 -11.40
C TRP A 346 -0.47 -18.47 -12.14
N LEU A 347 -0.38 -17.28 -12.70
CA LEU A 347 0.81 -16.78 -13.39
C LEU A 347 1.48 -15.71 -12.54
N ASN A 348 2.74 -15.86 -12.23
CA ASN A 348 3.51 -14.80 -11.58
C ASN A 348 4.55 -14.21 -12.53
N SER A 349 4.78 -12.91 -12.38
CA SER A 349 5.81 -12.18 -13.10
C SER A 349 6.63 -11.39 -12.10
N SER A 350 7.94 -11.53 -12.11
CA SER A 350 8.80 -10.76 -11.22
C SER A 350 9.91 -10.05 -11.95
N ILE A 351 10.31 -8.91 -11.37
CA ILE A 351 11.47 -8.13 -11.80
C ILE A 351 12.27 -7.74 -10.56
N GLY A 352 13.57 -7.68 -10.68
CA GLY A 352 14.44 -7.31 -9.57
C GLY A 352 15.80 -6.82 -10.00
N THR A 353 16.54 -6.30 -9.03
CA THR A 353 17.94 -5.93 -9.17
C THR A 353 18.79 -6.92 -8.39
N ILE A 354 19.85 -7.40 -8.99
CA ILE A 354 20.73 -8.42 -8.42
C ILE A 354 22.19 -7.98 -8.50
N GLY A 355 22.95 -8.28 -7.45
CA GLY A 355 24.39 -8.20 -7.41
C GLY A 355 25.01 -9.57 -7.64
N TYR A 356 26.08 -9.63 -8.42
CA TYR A 356 26.86 -10.83 -8.69
C TYR A 356 28.12 -10.82 -7.83
N LEU A 357 28.37 -11.90 -7.12
CA LEU A 357 29.54 -12.12 -6.28
C LEU A 357 30.35 -13.27 -6.87
N ASP A 358 31.66 -13.08 -7.00
CA ASP A 358 32.61 -14.05 -7.54
C ASP A 358 32.36 -14.47 -9.01
N TYR A 359 31.84 -13.53 -9.85
CA TYR A 359 31.61 -13.76 -11.26
C TYR A 359 32.78 -13.27 -12.09
N GLY A 360 33.33 -14.19 -12.93
CA GLY A 360 34.41 -13.91 -13.86
C GLY A 360 35.82 -13.93 -13.25
N GLU A 361 36.87 -13.87 -14.11
CA GLU A 361 38.26 -14.00 -13.71
C GLU A 361 38.80 -12.90 -12.80
N ASP A 362 38.19 -11.71 -12.82
CA ASP A 362 38.66 -10.51 -12.09
C ASP A 362 37.95 -10.31 -10.74
N ASN A 363 37.06 -11.21 -10.27
CA ASN A 363 36.22 -11.04 -9.06
C ASN A 363 35.46 -9.70 -9.04
N ASP A 364 35.07 -9.20 -10.19
CA ASP A 364 34.36 -7.95 -10.32
C ASP A 364 32.96 -8.07 -9.68
N LYS A 365 32.62 -7.09 -8.86
CA LYS A 365 31.25 -6.96 -8.33
C LYS A 365 30.37 -6.42 -9.46
N LEU A 366 29.61 -7.31 -10.10
CA LEU A 366 28.73 -6.95 -11.18
C LEU A 366 27.29 -6.76 -10.67
N PHE A 367 26.56 -5.96 -11.42
CA PHE A 367 25.18 -5.67 -11.18
C PHE A 367 24.33 -6.16 -12.36
N GLY A 368 23.10 -6.56 -12.09
CA GLY A 368 22.19 -7.04 -13.11
C GLY A 368 20.72 -6.77 -12.79
N ILE A 369 19.90 -7.11 -13.78
CA ILE A 369 18.44 -7.13 -13.63
C ILE A 369 18.00 -8.57 -13.81
N THR A 370 17.19 -9.08 -12.90
CA THR A 370 16.50 -10.35 -13.04
C THR A 370 15.05 -10.13 -13.44
N SER A 371 14.54 -10.94 -14.34
CA SER A 371 13.11 -11.03 -14.65
C SER A 371 12.69 -12.48 -14.71
N ASN A 372 11.51 -12.77 -14.17
CA ASN A 372 11.02 -14.13 -14.10
C ASN A 372 9.55 -14.18 -14.53
N LEU A 373 9.19 -15.29 -15.14
CA LEU A 373 7.81 -15.63 -15.45
C LEU A 373 7.56 -17.04 -14.91
N GLY A 374 6.63 -17.15 -13.95
CA GLY A 374 6.38 -18.39 -13.25
C GLY A 374 4.94 -18.83 -13.33
N TRP A 375 4.74 -20.12 -13.15
CA TRP A 375 3.44 -20.74 -12.98
C TRP A 375 3.38 -21.37 -11.60
N GLU A 376 2.31 -21.07 -10.86
CA GLU A 376 1.94 -21.71 -9.60
C GLU A 376 0.47 -22.12 -9.66
N PRO A 377 0.08 -23.33 -9.19
CA PRO A 377 -1.31 -23.72 -9.21
C PRO A 377 -2.14 -22.92 -8.21
N ASP A 378 -3.33 -22.54 -8.62
CA ASP A 378 -4.35 -21.96 -7.76
C ASP A 378 -4.97 -23.06 -6.88
N ASN A 379 -4.33 -23.35 -5.74
CA ASN A 379 -4.81 -24.29 -4.77
C ASN A 379 -4.45 -23.87 -3.35
N HIS A 380 -5.23 -24.28 -2.36
CA HIS A 380 -5.08 -23.94 -0.94
C HIS A 380 -4.15 -24.91 -0.18
N ILE A 381 -3.22 -25.59 -0.85
CA ILE A 381 -2.27 -26.46 -0.16
C ILE A 381 -1.09 -25.66 0.40
N PRO A 382 -0.60 -26.01 1.61
CA PRO A 382 0.49 -25.26 2.28
C PRO A 382 1.84 -25.29 1.55
N ILE A 383 2.05 -26.28 0.69
CA ILE A 383 3.26 -26.45 -0.13
C ILE A 383 2.80 -26.53 -1.59
N LYS A 384 3.08 -25.50 -2.37
CA LYS A 384 2.69 -25.41 -3.78
C LYS A 384 3.89 -25.63 -4.69
N PRO A 385 3.84 -26.58 -5.63
CA PRO A 385 4.89 -26.68 -6.65
C PRO A 385 4.82 -25.46 -7.58
N PHE A 386 5.98 -25.00 -8.06
CA PHE A 386 6.03 -23.98 -9.08
C PHE A 386 7.08 -24.28 -10.14
N VAL A 387 6.90 -23.65 -11.30
CA VAL A 387 7.87 -23.67 -12.40
C VAL A 387 8.10 -22.22 -12.83
N THR A 388 9.35 -21.80 -12.96
CA THR A 388 9.67 -20.44 -13.41
C THR A 388 10.75 -20.43 -14.48
N TRP A 389 10.56 -19.56 -15.46
CA TRP A 389 11.60 -19.15 -16.38
C TRP A 389 12.25 -17.88 -15.85
N ARG A 390 13.56 -17.94 -15.64
CA ARG A 390 14.39 -16.85 -15.14
C ARG A 390 15.27 -16.30 -16.26
N ASN A 391 15.34 -14.99 -16.36
CA ASN A 391 16.23 -14.28 -17.24
C ASN A 391 16.97 -13.20 -16.46
N ASP A 392 18.31 -13.32 -16.40
CA ASP A 392 19.18 -12.32 -15.80
C ASP A 392 19.98 -11.61 -16.87
N ILE A 393 20.01 -10.28 -16.84
CA ILE A 393 20.84 -9.43 -17.68
C ILE A 393 21.96 -8.86 -16.82
N ILE A 394 23.20 -9.23 -17.12
CA ILE A 394 24.39 -8.85 -16.36
C ILE A 394 25.06 -7.66 -17.06
N PHE A 395 25.28 -6.58 -16.29
CA PHE A 395 25.97 -5.39 -16.75
C PHE A 395 27.45 -5.46 -16.33
N GLY A 396 28.31 -5.90 -17.25
CA GLY A 396 29.74 -5.95 -17.10
C GLY A 396 30.46 -5.25 -18.28
N LYS A 397 31.73 -5.59 -18.54
CA LYS A 397 32.46 -5.14 -19.72
C LYS A 397 31.72 -5.53 -21.01
N LYS A 398 30.96 -6.62 -20.97
CA LYS A 398 29.98 -7.04 -21.98
C LYS A 398 28.66 -7.28 -21.29
N ILE A 399 27.55 -7.03 -22.00
CA ILE A 399 26.23 -7.42 -21.53
C ILE A 399 26.06 -8.91 -21.78
N GLU A 400 25.86 -9.64 -20.72
CA GLU A 400 25.63 -11.08 -20.76
C GLU A 400 24.21 -11.42 -20.31
N ASN A 401 23.74 -12.60 -20.66
CA ASN A 401 22.39 -13.02 -20.37
C ASN A 401 22.38 -14.47 -19.89
N VAL A 402 21.79 -14.70 -18.71
CA VAL A 402 21.52 -16.05 -18.18
C VAL A 402 20.05 -16.34 -18.38
N ASN A 403 19.73 -17.42 -19.07
CA ASN A 403 18.36 -17.92 -19.22
C ASN A 403 18.27 -19.30 -18.59
N SER A 404 17.34 -19.48 -17.68
CA SER A 404 17.18 -20.77 -17.00
C SER A 404 15.71 -21.11 -16.73
N LEU A 405 15.45 -22.38 -16.60
CA LEU A 405 14.19 -22.94 -16.11
C LEU A 405 14.41 -23.54 -14.73
N SER A 406 13.59 -23.16 -13.78
CA SER A 406 13.61 -23.62 -12.40
C SER A 406 12.33 -24.33 -12.03
N ILE A 407 12.45 -25.26 -11.10
CA ILE A 407 11.34 -25.86 -10.37
C ILE A 407 11.59 -25.69 -8.88
N GLY A 408 10.52 -25.62 -8.10
CA GLY A 408 10.61 -25.49 -6.64
C GLY A 408 9.26 -25.60 -5.97
N PHE A 409 9.22 -25.12 -4.73
CA PHE A 409 8.01 -25.18 -3.89
C PHE A 409 7.83 -23.85 -3.17
N ASP A 410 6.60 -23.38 -3.10
CA ASP A 410 6.18 -22.28 -2.25
C ASP A 410 5.75 -22.83 -0.90
N ILE A 411 6.41 -22.40 0.16
CA ILE A 411 6.12 -22.74 1.55
C ILE A 411 5.72 -21.45 2.26
N THR A 412 4.46 -21.35 2.71
CA THR A 412 3.93 -20.19 3.41
C THR A 412 3.97 -20.40 4.92
N PHE A 413 4.47 -19.38 5.67
CA PHE A 413 4.58 -19.38 7.12
C PHE A 413 3.69 -18.29 7.73
#